data_3a644e220e832c6d3edee5ba5e7e47f6
#
_entry.id   3a644e220e832c6d3edee5ba5e7e47f6
#
_cell.length_a   1.000
_cell.length_b   1.000
_cell.length_c   1.000
_cell.angle_alpha   90.00
_cell.angle_beta   90.00
_cell.angle_gamma   90.00
#
_symmetry.space_group_name_H-M   'P 1'
#
loop_
_entity.id
_entity.type
_entity.pdbx_description
1 polymer ?
#
loop_
_entity_poly.entity_id
_entity_poly.type
_entity_poly.pdbx_seq_one_letter_code
_entity_poly.pdbx_strand_id
1 'polypeptide(L)'
;MHFDLTSRSLEDQQQTVATALDLGGRHIDVGQSPDEEHVVLADPEGNEFCVIEPGNAFLADCGFLGALASDGPPPVGYFWSAALGWPLVWDQDQETAIRSPRGGPKITWGGPPQEAKDGKNRLHLDVAPAVDGDQRAEVDRLIGLGARRIDIGQGDVSWVVMADPGGNEFCVLTPQ
;
A
#
# COMPACT_ATOMS: atom_id res chain seq x y z
N MET A 1 -1.68 -1.15 6.00
CA MET A 1 -0.82 -1.07 4.78
C MET A 1 0.44 -1.85 5.04
N HIS A 2 0.85 -2.77 4.16
CA HIS A 2 2.00 -3.66 4.32
C HIS A 2 2.67 -3.96 2.97
N PHE A 3 3.83 -4.59 2.99
CA PHE A 3 4.51 -5.03 1.77
C PHE A 3 4.15 -6.47 1.42
N ASP A 4 3.96 -6.72 0.11
CA ASP A 4 3.88 -8.05 -0.46
C ASP A 4 5.17 -8.36 -1.22
N LEU A 5 5.83 -9.44 -0.81
CA LEU A 5 7.02 -9.99 -1.48
C LEU A 5 6.60 -11.16 -2.35
N THR A 6 6.97 -11.16 -3.62
CA THR A 6 6.63 -12.25 -4.55
C THR A 6 7.61 -13.40 -4.46
N SER A 7 7.15 -14.59 -4.84
CA SER A 7 7.96 -15.80 -4.94
C SER A 7 7.89 -16.43 -6.34
N ARG A 8 8.98 -16.99 -6.80
CA ARG A 8 9.06 -17.66 -8.12
C ARG A 8 8.74 -19.15 -8.06
N SER A 9 8.86 -19.75 -6.87
CA SER A 9 8.54 -21.14 -6.56
C SER A 9 8.25 -21.28 -5.08
N LEU A 10 7.67 -22.40 -4.66
CA LEU A 10 7.45 -22.71 -3.23
C LEU A 10 8.79 -22.76 -2.46
N GLU A 11 9.87 -23.24 -3.09
CA GLU A 11 11.19 -23.22 -2.48
C GLU A 11 11.71 -21.79 -2.27
N ASP A 12 11.50 -20.89 -3.26
CA ASP A 12 11.84 -19.47 -3.18
C ASP A 12 11.04 -18.77 -2.05
N GLN A 13 9.75 -19.10 -1.90
CA GLN A 13 8.90 -18.62 -0.81
C GLN A 13 9.45 -19.07 0.56
N GLN A 14 9.72 -20.36 0.71
CA GLN A 14 10.28 -20.92 1.95
C GLN A 14 11.64 -20.30 2.29
N GLN A 15 12.50 -20.08 1.31
CA GLN A 15 13.80 -19.44 1.52
C GLN A 15 13.66 -17.98 1.94
N THR A 16 12.71 -17.25 1.35
CA THR A 16 12.40 -15.86 1.74
C THR A 16 11.91 -15.79 3.18
N VAL A 17 10.98 -16.68 3.55
CA VAL A 17 10.48 -16.80 4.93
C VAL A 17 11.63 -17.12 5.90
N ALA A 18 12.45 -18.13 5.58
CA ALA A 18 13.59 -18.51 6.43
C ALA A 18 14.56 -17.35 6.62
N THR A 19 14.88 -16.63 5.56
CA THR A 19 15.74 -15.44 5.61
C THR A 19 15.14 -14.34 6.50
N ALA A 20 13.83 -14.09 6.40
CA ALA A 20 13.15 -13.11 7.23
C ALA A 20 13.20 -13.50 8.73
N LEU A 21 13.00 -14.78 9.04
CA LEU A 21 13.10 -15.28 10.42
C LEU A 21 14.53 -15.19 10.98
N ASP A 22 15.54 -15.51 10.19
CA ASP A 22 16.95 -15.39 10.56
C ASP A 22 17.35 -13.92 10.83
N LEU A 23 16.69 -12.98 10.17
CA LEU A 23 16.88 -11.53 10.37
C LEU A 23 16.04 -10.97 11.53
N GLY A 24 15.36 -11.82 12.30
CA GLY A 24 14.60 -11.44 13.50
C GLY A 24 13.12 -11.16 13.25
N GLY A 25 12.61 -11.44 12.05
CA GLY A 25 11.18 -11.48 11.77
C GLY A 25 10.50 -12.63 12.50
N ARG A 26 9.17 -12.63 12.51
CA ARG A 26 8.37 -13.69 13.15
C ARG A 26 7.06 -13.91 12.40
N HIS A 27 6.54 -15.12 12.48
CA HIS A 27 5.16 -15.38 12.06
C HIS A 27 4.18 -14.63 12.96
N ILE A 28 3.12 -14.12 12.36
CA ILE A 28 1.98 -13.54 13.07
C ILE A 28 0.69 -14.15 12.55
N ASP A 29 -0.31 -14.25 13.42
CA ASP A 29 -1.67 -14.67 13.09
C ASP A 29 -2.54 -13.41 12.93
N VAL A 30 -3.05 -13.21 11.75
CA VAL A 30 -3.97 -12.12 11.38
C VAL A 30 -5.38 -12.63 11.12
N GLY A 31 -5.70 -13.85 11.51
CA GLY A 31 -6.98 -14.50 11.23
C GLY A 31 -7.11 -15.02 9.80
N GLN A 32 -6.00 -15.29 9.16
CA GLN A 32 -5.86 -15.79 7.81
C GLN A 32 -6.59 -17.14 7.61
N SER A 33 -7.26 -17.30 6.48
CA SER A 33 -7.90 -18.57 6.12
C SER A 33 -6.87 -19.68 5.92
N PRO A 34 -7.15 -20.93 6.33
CA PRO A 34 -6.27 -22.07 6.05
C PRO A 34 -6.05 -22.37 4.56
N ASP A 35 -6.90 -21.84 3.68
CA ASP A 35 -6.81 -22.01 2.23
C ASP A 35 -5.92 -20.95 1.55
N GLU A 36 -5.47 -19.96 2.31
CA GLU A 36 -4.54 -18.93 1.81
C GLU A 36 -3.11 -19.44 1.84
N GLU A 37 -2.41 -19.29 0.71
CA GLU A 37 -1.07 -19.86 0.50
C GLU A 37 0.08 -18.87 0.79
N HIS A 38 -0.24 -17.59 1.00
CA HIS A 38 0.75 -16.59 1.41
C HIS A 38 1.12 -16.74 2.89
N VAL A 39 2.31 -16.31 3.23
CA VAL A 39 2.83 -16.36 4.61
C VAL A 39 2.88 -14.96 5.18
N VAL A 40 2.22 -14.75 6.32
CA VAL A 40 2.21 -13.45 7.02
C VAL A 40 3.29 -13.43 8.09
N LEU A 41 4.11 -12.41 8.04
CA LEU A 41 5.23 -12.17 8.94
C LEU A 41 5.17 -10.74 9.50
N ALA A 42 5.85 -10.53 10.62
CA ALA A 42 6.20 -9.21 11.11
C ALA A 42 7.72 -9.06 11.15
N ASP A 43 8.20 -7.87 10.85
CA ASP A 43 9.59 -7.49 11.05
C ASP A 43 9.94 -7.36 12.55
N PRO A 44 11.20 -7.13 12.94
CA PRO A 44 11.59 -6.98 14.36
C PRO A 44 10.82 -5.88 15.11
N GLU A 45 10.38 -4.83 14.42
CA GLU A 45 9.61 -3.72 14.99
C GLU A 45 8.09 -4.00 14.99
N GLY A 46 7.65 -5.10 14.40
CA GLY A 46 6.26 -5.52 14.35
C GLY A 46 5.49 -4.94 13.15
N ASN A 47 6.17 -4.48 12.11
CA ASN A 47 5.50 -4.14 10.85
C ASN A 47 5.19 -5.42 10.08
N GLU A 48 3.93 -5.56 9.70
CA GLU A 48 3.42 -6.68 8.92
C GLU A 48 3.93 -6.65 7.48
N PHE A 49 4.20 -7.82 6.92
CA PHE A 49 4.42 -8.02 5.49
C PHE A 49 4.07 -9.46 5.10
N CYS A 50 3.77 -9.67 3.81
CA CYS A 50 3.42 -10.98 3.29
C CYS A 50 4.48 -11.51 2.33
N VAL A 51 4.69 -12.82 2.34
CA VAL A 51 5.46 -13.56 1.32
C VAL A 51 4.44 -14.35 0.50
N ILE A 52 4.18 -13.87 -0.70
CA ILE A 52 3.12 -14.35 -1.57
C ILE A 52 3.56 -15.62 -2.31
N GLU A 53 2.66 -16.54 -2.49
CA GLU A 53 2.84 -17.81 -3.21
C GLU A 53 3.23 -17.58 -4.68
N PRO A 54 3.93 -18.54 -5.31
CA PRO A 54 4.26 -18.46 -6.72
C PRO A 54 3.01 -18.58 -7.60
N GLY A 55 3.01 -17.83 -8.71
CA GLY A 55 1.92 -17.89 -9.69
C GLY A 55 0.72 -17.00 -9.35
N ASN A 56 0.82 -16.17 -8.33
CA ASN A 56 -0.22 -15.21 -7.97
C ASN A 56 -0.48 -14.23 -9.13
N ALA A 57 -1.70 -14.27 -9.70
CA ALA A 57 -2.08 -13.47 -10.86
C ALA A 57 -2.21 -11.97 -10.53
N PHE A 58 -2.61 -11.65 -9.30
CA PHE A 58 -2.77 -10.27 -8.84
C PHE A 58 -1.45 -9.51 -8.83
N LEU A 59 -0.32 -10.20 -8.54
CA LEU A 59 1.03 -9.65 -8.55
C LEU A 59 1.85 -10.04 -9.77
N ALA A 60 1.21 -10.56 -10.82
CA ALA A 60 1.90 -10.91 -12.06
C ALA A 60 2.75 -9.73 -12.59
N ASP A 61 3.89 -10.06 -13.17
CA ASP A 61 4.86 -9.12 -13.76
C ASP A 61 5.55 -8.15 -12.78
N CYS A 62 5.38 -8.35 -11.47
CA CYS A 62 6.12 -7.62 -10.46
C CYS A 62 7.49 -8.27 -10.18
N GLY A 63 8.43 -7.45 -9.67
CA GLY A 63 9.68 -7.94 -9.11
C GLY A 63 9.51 -8.47 -7.69
N PHE A 64 10.61 -8.71 -6.97
CA PHE A 64 10.59 -9.23 -5.60
C PHE A 64 9.69 -8.43 -4.65
N LEU A 65 9.74 -7.10 -4.67
CA LEU A 65 8.72 -6.25 -4.07
C LEU A 65 7.52 -6.22 -5.02
N GLY A 66 6.48 -6.98 -4.71
CA GLY A 66 5.28 -7.13 -5.51
C GLY A 66 4.32 -5.96 -5.38
N ALA A 67 3.96 -5.63 -4.15
CA ALA A 67 3.04 -4.54 -3.88
C ALA A 67 3.30 -3.83 -2.54
N LEU A 68 2.73 -2.63 -2.45
CA LEU A 68 2.30 -2.00 -1.22
C LEU A 68 0.79 -2.25 -1.12
N ALA A 69 0.40 -3.17 -0.26
CA ALA A 69 -0.97 -3.60 -0.08
C ALA A 69 -1.69 -2.80 1.01
N SER A 70 -2.96 -2.55 0.80
CA SER A 70 -3.84 -1.87 1.74
C SER A 70 -5.24 -2.45 1.64
N ASP A 71 -6.00 -2.39 2.72
CA ASP A 71 -7.41 -2.64 2.68
C ASP A 71 -8.14 -1.43 2.12
N GLY A 72 -9.24 -1.68 1.45
CA GLY A 72 -10.10 -0.62 0.96
C GLY A 72 -10.98 -1.05 -0.22
N PRO A 73 -12.17 -0.44 -0.33
CA PRO A 73 -13.07 -0.71 -1.45
C PRO A 73 -12.53 -0.07 -2.75
N PRO A 74 -13.01 -0.50 -3.93
CA PRO A 74 -12.55 -0.01 -5.23
C PRO A 74 -12.45 1.51 -5.39
N PRO A 75 -13.34 2.35 -4.81
CA PRO A 75 -13.21 3.81 -4.90
C PRO A 75 -11.88 4.37 -4.39
N VAL A 76 -11.20 3.67 -3.46
CA VAL A 76 -9.86 4.07 -2.99
C VAL A 76 -8.82 3.89 -4.08
N GLY A 77 -8.85 2.76 -4.79
CA GLY A 77 -7.97 2.52 -5.94
C GLY A 77 -8.23 3.51 -7.08
N TYR A 78 -9.50 3.85 -7.34
CA TYR A 78 -9.86 4.87 -8.34
C TYR A 78 -9.34 6.26 -7.98
N PHE A 79 -9.44 6.63 -6.69
CA PHE A 79 -8.85 7.86 -6.18
C PHE A 79 -7.34 7.89 -6.45
N TRP A 80 -6.62 6.85 -6.06
CA TRP A 80 -5.16 6.80 -6.22
C TRP A 80 -4.72 6.71 -7.70
N SER A 81 -5.50 6.03 -8.54
CA SER A 81 -5.29 6.06 -10.00
C SER A 81 -5.35 7.48 -10.54
N ALA A 82 -6.37 8.25 -10.16
CA ALA A 82 -6.53 9.65 -10.57
C ALA A 82 -5.48 10.57 -9.92
N ALA A 83 -5.15 10.33 -8.64
CA ALA A 83 -4.19 11.13 -7.90
C ALA A 83 -2.77 11.05 -8.50
N LEU A 84 -2.31 9.83 -8.82
CA LEU A 84 -0.96 9.59 -9.35
C LEU A 84 -0.90 9.59 -10.89
N GLY A 85 -2.05 9.58 -11.57
CA GLY A 85 -2.12 9.39 -13.02
C GLY A 85 -1.63 7.99 -13.45
N TRP A 86 -1.74 7.00 -12.59
CA TRP A 86 -1.33 5.63 -12.87
C TRP A 86 -2.52 4.79 -13.30
N PRO A 87 -2.38 3.95 -14.35
CA PRO A 87 -3.48 3.09 -14.79
C PRO A 87 -3.85 2.05 -13.74
N LEU A 88 -5.15 1.73 -13.69
CA LEU A 88 -5.62 0.50 -13.07
C LEU A 88 -5.09 -0.68 -13.90
N VAL A 89 -4.42 -1.62 -13.23
CA VAL A 89 -3.92 -2.87 -13.83
C VAL A 89 -4.67 -4.09 -13.30
N TRP A 90 -5.55 -3.87 -12.34
CA TRP A 90 -6.52 -4.83 -11.80
C TRP A 90 -7.75 -4.08 -11.31
N ASP A 91 -8.94 -4.55 -11.67
CA ASP A 91 -10.24 -4.00 -11.24
C ASP A 91 -11.28 -5.10 -11.38
N GLN A 92 -11.32 -6.02 -10.44
CA GLN A 92 -12.26 -7.14 -10.38
C GLN A 92 -12.37 -7.67 -8.95
N ASP A 93 -13.46 -8.40 -8.65
CA ASP A 93 -13.73 -9.05 -7.36
C ASP A 93 -13.65 -8.09 -6.16
N GLN A 94 -13.98 -6.82 -6.39
CA GLN A 94 -13.87 -5.69 -5.45
C GLN A 94 -12.44 -5.32 -5.06
N GLU A 95 -11.45 -5.87 -5.72
CA GLU A 95 -10.04 -5.53 -5.57
C GLU A 95 -9.60 -4.58 -6.67
N THR A 96 -8.66 -3.72 -6.35
CA THR A 96 -8.05 -2.81 -7.32
C THR A 96 -6.53 -2.76 -7.16
N ALA A 97 -5.83 -2.58 -8.27
CA ALA A 97 -4.41 -2.30 -8.25
C ALA A 97 -4.06 -1.25 -9.31
N ILE A 98 -3.15 -0.37 -8.94
CA ILE A 98 -2.50 0.56 -9.87
C ILE A 98 -1.03 0.25 -9.99
N ARG A 99 -0.42 0.65 -11.10
CA ARG A 99 1.01 0.49 -11.31
C ARG A 99 1.57 1.67 -12.10
N SER A 100 2.77 2.09 -11.74
CA SER A 100 3.48 3.09 -12.51
C SER A 100 3.67 2.63 -13.96
N PRO A 101 3.44 3.50 -14.98
CA PRO A 101 3.80 3.20 -16.37
C PRO A 101 5.28 2.87 -16.58
N ARG A 102 6.15 3.21 -15.62
CA ARG A 102 7.57 2.86 -15.62
C ARG A 102 7.86 1.45 -15.08
N GLY A 103 6.82 0.70 -14.66
CA GLY A 103 6.95 -0.58 -13.96
C GLY A 103 7.20 -0.44 -12.46
N GLY A 104 7.73 -1.48 -11.84
CA GLY A 104 7.94 -1.54 -10.39
C GLY A 104 6.79 -2.25 -9.66
N PRO A 105 6.69 -2.13 -8.33
CA PRO A 105 5.62 -2.72 -7.56
C PRO A 105 4.27 -2.09 -7.88
N LYS A 106 3.21 -2.79 -7.55
CA LYS A 106 1.83 -2.27 -7.56
C LYS A 106 1.52 -1.55 -6.24
N ILE A 107 0.49 -0.72 -6.24
CA ILE A 107 -0.23 -0.31 -5.03
C ILE A 107 -1.60 -0.96 -5.15
N THR A 108 -2.03 -1.67 -4.11
CA THR A 108 -3.20 -2.54 -4.17
C THR A 108 -4.18 -2.26 -3.03
N TRP A 109 -5.44 -2.53 -3.28
CA TRP A 109 -6.53 -2.50 -2.30
C TRP A 109 -7.31 -3.80 -2.41
N GLY A 110 -7.29 -4.61 -1.34
CA GLY A 110 -7.80 -5.97 -1.30
C GLY A 110 -9.32 -6.09 -1.08
N GLY A 111 -10.08 -5.02 -1.25
CA GLY A 111 -11.53 -5.07 -1.08
C GLY A 111 -11.99 -5.14 0.38
N PRO A 112 -13.27 -5.50 0.61
CA PRO A 112 -13.82 -5.74 1.94
C PRO A 112 -13.44 -7.15 2.49
N PRO A 113 -13.45 -7.36 3.81
CA PRO A 113 -13.85 -6.38 4.81
C PRO A 113 -12.74 -5.37 5.10
N GLN A 114 -13.13 -4.11 5.29
CA GLN A 114 -12.23 -3.08 5.77
C GLN A 114 -12.29 -3.06 7.28
N GLU A 115 -11.19 -3.32 7.95
CA GLU A 115 -11.11 -3.20 9.39
C GLU A 115 -11.28 -1.74 9.85
N ALA A 116 -11.89 -1.56 11.01
CA ALA A 116 -11.97 -0.25 11.62
C ALA A 116 -10.57 0.25 11.95
N LYS A 117 -10.23 1.43 11.47
CA LYS A 117 -8.92 2.04 11.72
C LYS A 117 -8.71 2.25 13.23
N ASP A 118 -7.66 1.66 13.76
CA ASP A 118 -7.19 1.84 15.13
C ASP A 118 -5.88 2.64 15.14
N GLY A 119 -5.97 3.93 15.44
CA GLY A 119 -4.83 4.83 15.53
C GLY A 119 -4.26 5.30 14.19
N LYS A 120 -2.98 5.68 14.21
CA LYS A 120 -2.21 6.14 13.04
C LYS A 120 -1.73 4.95 12.21
N ASN A 121 -1.74 5.11 10.89
CA ASN A 121 -1.09 4.15 10.01
C ASN A 121 0.43 4.16 10.25
N ARG A 122 1.03 2.98 10.38
CA ARG A 122 2.49 2.83 10.53
C ARG A 122 3.23 3.09 9.21
N LEU A 123 2.60 2.75 8.09
CA LEU A 123 3.05 3.06 6.74
C LEU A 123 2.04 3.97 6.07
N HIS A 124 2.51 4.94 5.30
CA HIS A 124 1.68 5.83 4.51
C HIS A 124 2.43 6.27 3.24
N LEU A 125 1.70 6.81 2.28
CA LEU A 125 2.28 7.35 1.07
C LEU A 125 2.66 8.82 1.28
N ASP A 126 3.83 9.19 0.79
CA ASP A 126 4.24 10.57 0.61
C ASP A 126 4.19 10.91 -0.89
N VAL A 127 3.44 11.93 -1.25
CA VAL A 127 3.37 12.43 -2.62
C VAL A 127 3.90 13.87 -2.69
N ALA A 128 4.58 14.20 -3.76
CA ALA A 128 5.10 15.56 -3.98
C ALA A 128 4.67 16.08 -5.35
N PRO A 129 4.30 17.35 -5.46
CA PRO A 129 4.21 18.01 -6.77
C PRO A 129 5.58 18.03 -7.47
N ALA A 130 5.58 18.19 -8.78
CA ALA A 130 6.81 18.43 -9.53
C ALA A 130 7.52 19.70 -9.04
N VAL A 131 8.81 19.84 -9.33
CA VAL A 131 9.67 20.93 -8.84
C VAL A 131 9.13 22.34 -9.14
N ASP A 132 8.38 22.48 -10.20
CA ASP A 132 7.69 23.72 -10.63
C ASP A 132 6.22 23.78 -10.22
N GLY A 133 5.77 22.79 -9.43
CA GLY A 133 4.40 22.69 -8.95
C GLY A 133 4.14 23.53 -7.70
N ASP A 134 2.88 23.54 -7.28
CA ASP A 134 2.40 24.24 -6.09
C ASP A 134 1.71 23.24 -5.15
N GLN A 135 2.22 23.13 -3.91
CA GLN A 135 1.69 22.20 -2.90
C GLN A 135 0.22 22.48 -2.58
N ARG A 136 -0.17 23.76 -2.50
CA ARG A 136 -1.55 24.13 -2.17
C ARG A 136 -2.51 23.74 -3.29
N ALA A 137 -2.11 24.02 -4.54
CA ALA A 137 -2.89 23.61 -5.70
C ALA A 137 -3.05 22.09 -5.78
N GLU A 138 -1.98 21.34 -5.47
CA GLU A 138 -2.05 19.89 -5.41
C GLU A 138 -2.99 19.39 -4.32
N VAL A 139 -2.92 19.96 -3.12
CA VAL A 139 -3.85 19.63 -2.03
C VAL A 139 -5.29 19.93 -2.44
N ASP A 140 -5.56 21.07 -3.06
CA ASP A 140 -6.91 21.43 -3.51
C ASP A 140 -7.41 20.48 -4.62
N ARG A 141 -6.53 20.04 -5.51
CA ARG A 141 -6.82 19.02 -6.53
C ARG A 141 -7.20 17.68 -5.89
N LEU A 142 -6.43 17.21 -4.91
CA LEU A 142 -6.68 15.94 -4.19
C LEU A 142 -7.98 16.00 -3.38
N ILE A 143 -8.31 17.16 -2.80
CA ILE A 143 -9.62 17.37 -2.15
C ILE A 143 -10.74 17.23 -3.18
N GLY A 144 -10.56 17.79 -4.38
CA GLY A 144 -11.51 17.65 -5.49
C GLY A 144 -11.72 16.20 -5.94
N LEU A 145 -10.75 15.32 -5.72
CA LEU A 145 -10.84 13.87 -5.97
C LEU A 145 -11.46 13.08 -4.80
N GLY A 146 -11.66 13.70 -3.63
CA GLY A 146 -12.29 13.07 -2.47
C GLY A 146 -11.39 12.89 -1.24
N ALA A 147 -10.15 13.36 -1.26
CA ALA A 147 -9.31 13.40 -0.07
C ALA A 147 -9.75 14.50 0.90
N ARG A 148 -9.31 14.41 2.13
CA ARG A 148 -9.57 15.43 3.14
C ARG A 148 -8.31 15.73 3.95
N ARG A 149 -8.14 16.97 4.38
CA ARG A 149 -7.08 17.33 5.34
C ARG A 149 -7.42 16.74 6.70
N ILE A 150 -6.42 16.27 7.40
CA ILE A 150 -6.55 15.77 8.77
C ILE A 150 -5.44 16.32 9.65
N ASP A 151 -5.70 16.35 10.94
CA ASP A 151 -4.72 16.65 11.98
C ASP A 151 -4.47 15.37 12.79
N ILE A 152 -3.23 14.94 12.81
CA ILE A 152 -2.75 13.77 13.56
C ILE A 152 -1.80 14.18 14.69
N GLY A 153 -1.80 15.45 15.07
CA GLY A 153 -0.90 16.01 16.06
C GLY A 153 0.51 16.32 15.54
N GLN A 154 0.66 16.50 14.20
CA GLN A 154 1.96 16.73 13.54
C GLN A 154 2.59 18.10 13.85
N GLY A 155 1.81 19.05 14.41
CA GLY A 155 2.29 20.39 14.73
C GLY A 155 2.60 21.25 13.50
N ASP A 156 3.57 22.14 13.62
CA ASP A 156 4.01 23.04 12.54
C ASP A 156 5.06 22.33 11.67
N VAL A 157 4.62 21.86 10.51
CA VAL A 157 5.42 21.08 9.55
C VAL A 157 5.23 21.62 8.13
N SER A 158 6.17 21.34 7.23
CA SER A 158 6.13 21.80 5.83
C SER A 158 5.24 20.96 4.91
N TRP A 159 4.85 19.76 5.34
CA TRP A 159 3.96 18.89 4.57
C TRP A 159 2.52 18.99 5.05
N VAL A 160 1.58 18.60 4.22
CA VAL A 160 0.16 18.57 4.55
C VAL A 160 -0.31 17.14 4.73
N VAL A 161 -0.83 16.82 5.92
CA VAL A 161 -1.39 15.50 6.20
C VAL A 161 -2.83 15.43 5.70
N MET A 162 -3.11 14.40 4.93
CA MET A 162 -4.41 14.14 4.33
C MET A 162 -4.88 12.71 4.61
N ALA A 163 -6.15 12.45 4.39
CA ALA A 163 -6.70 11.10 4.32
C ALA A 163 -7.35 10.89 2.96
N ASP A 164 -7.16 9.71 2.39
CA ASP A 164 -7.83 9.25 1.20
C ASP A 164 -9.32 8.92 1.47
N PRO A 165 -10.12 8.56 0.47
CA PRO A 165 -11.54 8.21 0.67
C PRO A 165 -11.77 7.01 1.61
N GLY A 166 -10.79 6.13 1.77
CA GLY A 166 -10.80 5.01 2.72
C GLY A 166 -10.40 5.41 4.14
N GLY A 167 -9.90 6.63 4.34
CA GLY A 167 -9.43 7.13 5.63
C GLY A 167 -7.95 6.84 5.91
N ASN A 168 -7.21 6.30 4.96
CA ASN A 168 -5.76 6.10 5.10
C ASN A 168 -5.02 7.42 5.01
N GLU A 169 -4.07 7.63 5.92
CA GLU A 169 -3.23 8.82 5.94
C GLU A 169 -2.24 8.81 4.78
N PHE A 170 -1.98 10.00 4.27
CA PHE A 170 -0.87 10.28 3.36
C PHE A 170 -0.41 11.72 3.50
N CYS A 171 0.79 12.03 3.04
CA CYS A 171 1.33 13.37 3.10
C CYS A 171 1.52 13.96 1.71
N VAL A 172 1.21 15.25 1.58
CA VAL A 172 1.59 16.06 0.42
C VAL A 172 2.80 16.89 0.81
N LEU A 173 3.96 16.55 0.25
CA LEU A 173 5.22 17.20 0.52
C LEU A 173 5.31 18.53 -0.25
N THR A 174 6.32 19.35 0.08
CA THR A 174 6.73 20.46 -0.76
C THR A 174 7.22 19.96 -2.13
N PRO A 175 7.19 20.78 -3.19
CA PRO A 175 7.71 20.39 -4.51
C PRO A 175 9.14 19.84 -4.45
N GLN A 176 9.39 18.76 -5.22
CA GLN A 176 10.67 18.03 -5.25
C GLN A 176 11.24 18.03 -6.67
#